data_32e69e86cd6135d8efcaf1e92df9417e
#
_entry.id   32e69e86cd6135d8efcaf1e92df9417e
#
_cell.length_a   1.000
_cell.length_b   1.000
_cell.length_c   1.000
_cell.angle_alpha   90.00
_cell.angle_beta   90.00
_cell.angle_gamma   90.00
#
_symmetry.space_group_name_H-M   'P 1'
#
loop_
_entity.id
_entity.type
_entity.pdbx_description
1 polymer ?
#
loop_
_entity_poly.entity_id
_entity_poly.type
_entity_poly.pdbx_seq_one_letter_code
_entity_poly.pdbx_strand_id
1 'polypeptide(L)'
;MNYSVVKASSYVLVHAPDMVVNNGTTQTVEKKKNPDSEYLKKIKDHLRSYEEVVNYQPNQTYIGNMTPKELKEKTFPWYQNKPQGGSRFGKLGEIMPQDEFIALIKISDVFDLVLLEESFTKQIKEKLEKHPLFSEKEIAQLKEGVPEEKIKTLLEEDAEALYNNEKLVGCVKKAHDVDVNLTSHIMFENLVAKASGILALKNLIEKNNIKAEDIDYVIECSEEACGDMNQRGGGNFAKSIAESCGAKNATGSDLRGFCAAPVHALINGASLVKAGTYDNVVVVAGGSTAKLGMNGKDHVKKDMPVIEDVIGGFAVLISKNDGVNPVIRTDLVGKHNVGTGSSPQAVIKALIADPLDKGNLTVKDVDKYSVEMQNPDITKPAGAGDVPESNYKMIGAIGVMRKELERKELMDFVGKHGMAGWAPTQGHIPSGVPYLGFAQKDLTEGSLNRAMIVGKGSLFLGRMTNLFDGVSVIIERNKGIEEESSMNKEEINKIIAEVMKKIGDQLLNQ
;
A
#
# COMPACT_ATOMS: atom_id res chain seq x y z
N MET A 1 -4.33 -24.62 15.00
CA MET A 1 -5.04 -23.29 14.95
C MET A 1 -5.25 -22.90 13.49
N ASN A 2 -6.47 -22.60 13.11
CA ASN A 2 -6.79 -22.25 11.72
C ASN A 2 -6.46 -20.77 11.44
N TYR A 3 -5.22 -20.48 11.03
CA TYR A 3 -4.80 -19.14 10.60
C TYR A 3 -5.23 -18.89 9.15
N SER A 4 -5.47 -17.63 8.79
CA SER A 4 -5.56 -17.19 7.40
C SER A 4 -4.17 -17.09 6.76
N VAL A 5 -4.14 -17.04 5.43
CA VAL A 5 -2.90 -16.96 4.65
C VAL A 5 -2.84 -15.71 3.79
N VAL A 6 -1.63 -15.25 3.49
CA VAL A 6 -1.37 -14.29 2.41
C VAL A 6 -1.29 -15.08 1.11
N LYS A 7 -2.32 -14.99 0.28
CA LYS A 7 -2.44 -15.82 -0.94
C LYS A 7 -1.82 -15.17 -2.16
N ALA A 8 -1.98 -13.85 -2.31
CA ALA A 8 -1.46 -13.11 -3.44
C ALA A 8 -1.29 -11.63 -3.08
N SER A 9 -0.47 -10.92 -3.85
CA SER A 9 -0.34 -9.47 -3.75
C SER A 9 -0.03 -8.85 -5.11
N SER A 10 -0.36 -7.57 -5.26
CA SER A 10 0.01 -6.78 -6.42
C SER A 10 0.43 -5.37 -6.00
N TYR A 11 1.29 -4.76 -6.82
CA TYR A 11 1.83 -3.43 -6.59
C TYR A 11 1.89 -2.66 -7.90
N VAL A 12 1.33 -1.45 -7.91
CA VAL A 12 1.28 -0.62 -9.10
C VAL A 12 1.89 0.75 -8.85
N LEU A 13 2.49 1.30 -9.89
CA LEU A 13 2.94 2.68 -9.92
C LEU A 13 2.31 3.37 -11.11
N VAL A 14 1.99 4.64 -10.97
CA VAL A 14 1.55 5.50 -12.07
C VAL A 14 2.53 6.65 -12.19
N HIS A 15 3.21 6.77 -13.32
CA HIS A 15 4.03 7.94 -13.59
C HIS A 15 3.12 9.13 -13.90
N ALA A 16 3.21 10.20 -13.10
CA ALA A 16 2.27 11.32 -13.14
C ALA A 16 2.97 12.70 -13.09
N PRO A 17 3.85 13.03 -14.07
CA PRO A 17 4.69 14.22 -14.04
C PRO A 17 3.89 15.53 -14.09
N ASP A 18 2.84 15.63 -14.91
CA ASP A 18 2.01 16.83 -14.94
C ASP A 18 1.21 17.01 -13.64
N MET A 19 0.80 15.89 -13.01
CA MET A 19 0.12 15.93 -11.71
C MET A 19 1.05 16.39 -10.59
N VAL A 20 2.36 16.09 -10.65
CA VAL A 20 3.35 16.69 -9.74
C VAL A 20 3.23 18.20 -9.78
N VAL A 21 3.30 18.78 -10.97
CA VAL A 21 3.31 20.25 -11.14
C VAL A 21 1.99 20.88 -10.79
N ASN A 22 0.88 20.25 -11.17
CA ASN A 22 -0.43 20.90 -11.13
C ASN A 22 -1.28 20.55 -9.91
N ASN A 23 -1.14 19.34 -9.37
CA ASN A 23 -2.04 18.80 -8.35
C ASN A 23 -1.33 18.44 -7.03
N GLY A 24 0.01 18.37 -6.98
CA GLY A 24 0.73 18.13 -5.74
C GLY A 24 0.53 19.27 -4.72
N THR A 25 0.26 18.92 -3.46
CA THR A 25 -0.04 19.92 -2.41
C THR A 25 1.10 20.92 -2.21
N THR A 26 2.36 20.48 -2.22
CA THR A 26 3.52 21.37 -2.06
C THR A 26 3.54 22.44 -3.15
N GLN A 27 3.33 22.07 -4.41
CA GLN A 27 3.32 22.97 -5.56
C GLN A 27 2.11 23.90 -5.56
N THR A 28 0.93 23.35 -5.20
CA THR A 28 -0.32 24.14 -5.12
C THR A 28 -0.22 25.20 -4.02
N VAL A 29 0.34 24.86 -2.87
CA VAL A 29 0.59 25.81 -1.78
C VAL A 29 1.63 26.84 -2.18
N GLU A 30 2.70 26.45 -2.88
CA GLU A 30 3.72 27.38 -3.34
C GLU A 30 3.17 28.36 -4.37
N LYS A 31 2.38 27.88 -5.36
CA LYS A 31 1.70 28.76 -6.34
C LYS A 31 0.84 29.84 -5.66
N LYS A 32 0.17 29.49 -4.55
CA LYS A 32 -0.66 30.47 -3.80
C LYS A 32 0.17 31.47 -2.98
N LYS A 33 1.27 31.02 -2.38
CA LYS A 33 2.08 31.82 -1.45
C LYS A 33 3.18 32.62 -2.14
N ASN A 34 3.80 32.05 -3.16
CA ASN A 34 4.95 32.61 -3.87
C ASN A 34 4.94 32.13 -5.33
N PRO A 35 4.02 32.66 -6.17
CA PRO A 35 3.82 32.24 -7.55
C PRO A 35 5.06 32.39 -8.43
N ASP A 36 5.95 33.34 -8.10
CA ASP A 36 7.19 33.63 -8.84
C ASP A 36 8.41 32.84 -8.30
N SER A 37 8.21 31.86 -7.43
CA SER A 37 9.33 31.14 -6.80
C SER A 37 10.22 30.44 -7.83
N GLU A 38 11.54 30.45 -7.58
CA GLU A 38 12.53 29.75 -8.42
C GLU A 38 12.26 28.24 -8.47
N TYR A 39 11.66 27.68 -7.43
CA TYR A 39 11.24 26.29 -7.41
C TYR A 39 10.19 25.99 -8.48
N LEU A 40 9.14 26.79 -8.56
CA LEU A 40 8.06 26.60 -9.56
C LEU A 40 8.56 26.77 -10.99
N LYS A 41 9.54 27.66 -11.22
CA LYS A 41 10.16 27.84 -12.53
C LYS A 41 11.00 26.64 -12.96
N LYS A 42 11.68 25.98 -12.01
CA LYS A 42 12.64 24.90 -12.27
C LYS A 42 12.08 23.49 -12.17
N ILE A 43 10.99 23.28 -11.44
CA ILE A 43 10.50 21.92 -11.16
C ILE A 43 10.31 21.07 -12.42
N LYS A 44 9.86 21.69 -13.51
CA LYS A 44 9.64 21.00 -14.79
C LYS A 44 10.92 20.40 -15.38
N ASP A 45 12.04 21.08 -15.22
CA ASP A 45 13.36 20.63 -15.71
C ASP A 45 13.90 19.45 -14.91
N HIS A 46 13.30 19.17 -13.76
CA HIS A 46 13.68 18.08 -12.84
C HIS A 46 12.70 16.91 -12.87
N LEU A 47 11.67 16.92 -13.73
CA LEU A 47 10.78 15.77 -13.89
C LEU A 47 11.46 14.68 -14.70
N ARG A 48 11.17 13.44 -14.37
CA ARG A 48 11.67 12.28 -15.11
C ARG A 48 10.78 11.96 -16.32
N SER A 49 11.39 11.46 -17.37
CA SER A 49 10.66 10.82 -18.46
C SER A 49 10.07 9.47 -18.02
N TYR A 50 9.06 8.98 -18.75
CA TYR A 50 8.48 7.66 -18.48
C TYR A 50 9.52 6.54 -18.56
N GLU A 51 10.44 6.61 -19.52
CA GLU A 51 11.52 5.63 -19.66
C GLU A 51 12.45 5.64 -18.43
N GLU A 52 12.78 6.81 -17.88
CA GLU A 52 13.56 6.92 -16.66
C GLU A 52 12.86 6.32 -15.45
N VAL A 53 11.55 6.51 -15.34
CA VAL A 53 10.74 5.92 -14.26
C VAL A 53 10.65 4.41 -14.39
N VAL A 54 10.48 3.88 -15.60
CA VAL A 54 10.47 2.44 -15.87
C VAL A 54 11.86 1.83 -15.58
N ASN A 55 12.94 2.48 -15.98
CA ASN A 55 14.29 1.95 -15.76
C ASN A 55 14.79 2.14 -14.32
N TYR A 56 14.06 2.82 -13.45
CA TYR A 56 14.49 3.09 -12.08
C TYR A 56 14.39 1.85 -11.19
N GLN A 57 15.50 1.43 -10.60
CA GLN A 57 15.65 0.17 -9.87
C GLN A 57 14.63 -0.02 -8.73
N PRO A 58 14.39 0.96 -7.84
CA PRO A 58 13.35 0.85 -6.83
C PRO A 58 11.94 0.60 -7.42
N ASN A 59 11.60 1.21 -8.56
CA ASN A 59 10.32 0.99 -9.22
C ASN A 59 10.23 -0.44 -9.77
N GLN A 60 11.32 -0.98 -10.35
CA GLN A 60 11.39 -2.36 -10.80
C GLN A 60 11.30 -3.35 -9.64
N THR A 61 11.81 -2.98 -8.46
CA THR A 61 11.61 -3.75 -7.22
C THR A 61 10.15 -3.69 -6.78
N TYR A 62 9.52 -2.52 -6.81
CA TYR A 62 8.14 -2.35 -6.40
C TYR A 62 7.17 -3.22 -7.19
N ILE A 63 7.36 -3.36 -8.49
CA ILE A 63 6.52 -4.21 -9.36
C ILE A 63 7.01 -5.67 -9.50
N GLY A 64 8.06 -6.07 -8.77
CA GLY A 64 8.52 -7.45 -8.66
C GLY A 64 9.44 -7.97 -9.76
N ASN A 65 10.08 -7.09 -10.56
CA ASN A 65 11.08 -7.48 -11.55
C ASN A 65 12.49 -7.61 -10.98
N MET A 66 12.76 -6.93 -9.88
CA MET A 66 14.00 -6.97 -9.13
C MET A 66 13.69 -7.37 -7.69
N THR A 67 14.47 -8.24 -7.09
CA THR A 67 14.34 -8.61 -5.69
C THR A 67 14.96 -7.55 -4.76
N PRO A 68 14.52 -7.47 -3.49
CA PRO A 68 15.16 -6.58 -2.50
C PRO A 68 16.65 -6.88 -2.31
N LYS A 69 17.07 -8.13 -2.51
CA LYS A 69 18.49 -8.51 -2.45
C LYS A 69 19.28 -7.92 -3.61
N GLU A 70 18.77 -8.07 -4.84
CA GLU A 70 19.40 -7.49 -6.04
C GLU A 70 19.45 -5.96 -5.94
N LEU A 71 18.40 -5.29 -5.44
CA LEU A 71 18.42 -3.85 -5.23
C LEU A 71 19.52 -3.42 -4.26
N LYS A 72 19.71 -4.16 -3.18
CA LYS A 72 20.75 -3.87 -2.18
C LYS A 72 22.16 -3.97 -2.74
N GLU A 73 22.38 -4.79 -3.77
CA GLU A 73 23.67 -4.98 -4.46
C GLU A 73 23.95 -3.86 -5.48
N LYS A 74 22.96 -3.01 -5.79
CA LYS A 74 23.12 -1.90 -6.74
C LYS A 74 23.81 -0.70 -6.10
N THR A 75 24.61 -0.01 -6.91
CA THR A 75 25.32 1.19 -6.48
C THR A 75 24.32 2.32 -6.14
N PHE A 76 24.41 2.83 -4.92
CA PHE A 76 23.63 3.98 -4.47
C PHE A 76 24.41 5.29 -4.73
N PRO A 77 23.78 6.44 -5.09
CA PRO A 77 22.33 6.60 -5.25
C PRO A 77 21.81 6.05 -6.59
N TRP A 78 20.63 5.41 -6.54
CA TRP A 78 20.11 4.68 -7.69
C TRP A 78 19.66 5.59 -8.84
N TYR A 79 19.19 6.81 -8.54
CA TYR A 79 18.77 7.75 -9.59
C TYR A 79 19.92 8.15 -10.53
N GLN A 80 21.18 8.05 -10.10
CA GLN A 80 22.37 8.30 -10.94
C GLN A 80 22.83 7.06 -11.72
N ASN A 81 22.50 5.87 -11.25
CA ASN A 81 23.00 4.60 -11.78
C ASN A 81 21.83 3.81 -12.41
N LYS A 82 21.19 4.39 -13.42
CA LYS A 82 20.02 3.81 -14.08
C LYS A 82 20.44 2.58 -14.90
N PRO A 83 19.84 1.38 -14.67
CA PRO A 83 20.00 0.25 -15.57
C PRO A 83 19.27 0.52 -16.88
N GLN A 84 19.73 -0.07 -17.97
CA GLN A 84 18.99 -0.17 -19.21
C GLN A 84 18.09 -1.42 -19.17
N GLY A 85 16.92 -1.38 -19.80
CA GLY A 85 16.09 -2.55 -20.02
C GLY A 85 15.07 -2.86 -18.92
N GLY A 86 14.62 -1.83 -18.18
CA GLY A 86 13.45 -1.96 -17.31
C GLY A 86 12.18 -2.33 -18.09
N SER A 87 11.25 -3.03 -17.46
CA SER A 87 9.95 -3.41 -18.04
C SER A 87 8.83 -2.65 -17.38
N ARG A 88 7.85 -2.21 -18.18
CA ARG A 88 6.59 -1.65 -17.69
C ARG A 88 5.84 -2.66 -16.81
N PHE A 89 5.81 -3.92 -17.24
CA PHE A 89 5.10 -4.98 -16.56
C PHE A 89 6.05 -5.83 -15.71
N GLY A 90 5.68 -6.07 -14.48
CA GLY A 90 6.40 -6.91 -13.52
C GLY A 90 5.55 -8.09 -13.05
N LYS A 91 6.19 -8.98 -12.28
CA LYS A 91 5.52 -10.16 -11.72
C LYS A 91 4.40 -9.80 -10.75
N LEU A 92 4.58 -8.68 -10.03
CA LEU A 92 3.63 -8.23 -9.01
C LEU A 92 2.73 -7.07 -9.49
N GLY A 93 2.99 -6.45 -10.64
CA GLY A 93 2.17 -5.32 -11.08
C GLY A 93 2.68 -4.64 -12.33
N GLU A 94 2.50 -3.33 -12.39
CA GLU A 94 2.94 -2.52 -13.54
C GLU A 94 3.28 -1.09 -13.16
N ILE A 95 3.95 -0.38 -14.08
CA ILE A 95 4.15 1.07 -14.07
C ILE A 95 3.31 1.64 -15.21
N MET A 96 2.18 2.27 -14.88
CA MET A 96 1.26 2.84 -15.88
C MET A 96 1.68 4.26 -16.24
N PRO A 97 1.66 4.68 -17.53
CA PRO A 97 1.89 6.07 -17.90
C PRO A 97 0.67 6.95 -17.59
N GLN A 98 0.91 8.27 -17.43
CA GLN A 98 -0.09 9.23 -16.98
C GLN A 98 -1.33 9.30 -17.89
N ASP A 99 -1.16 9.23 -19.21
CA ASP A 99 -2.26 9.31 -20.15
C ASP A 99 -3.26 8.15 -20.01
N GLU A 100 -2.78 6.93 -19.83
CA GLU A 100 -3.63 5.75 -19.58
C GLU A 100 -4.30 5.86 -18.21
N PHE A 101 -3.62 6.42 -17.22
CA PHE A 101 -4.21 6.63 -15.89
C PHE A 101 -5.31 7.70 -15.90
N ILE A 102 -5.15 8.79 -16.66
CA ILE A 102 -6.22 9.78 -16.87
C ILE A 102 -7.47 9.11 -17.47
N ALA A 103 -7.28 8.20 -18.42
CA ALA A 103 -8.39 7.41 -18.95
C ALA A 103 -9.02 6.50 -17.88
N LEU A 104 -8.21 5.87 -17.03
CA LEU A 104 -8.72 5.06 -15.92
C LEU A 104 -9.49 5.91 -14.90
N ILE A 105 -9.06 7.13 -14.62
CA ILE A 105 -9.82 8.09 -13.80
C ILE A 105 -11.22 8.31 -14.41
N LYS A 106 -11.31 8.54 -15.73
CA LYS A 106 -12.61 8.66 -16.42
C LYS A 106 -13.44 7.40 -16.36
N ILE A 107 -12.84 6.23 -16.57
CA ILE A 107 -13.53 4.92 -16.49
C ILE A 107 -14.08 4.68 -15.07
N SER A 108 -13.36 5.13 -14.03
CA SER A 108 -13.77 4.98 -12.64
C SER A 108 -14.88 5.94 -12.20
N ASP A 109 -15.12 6.99 -12.99
CA ASP A 109 -16.10 8.04 -12.72
C ASP A 109 -17.51 7.61 -13.14
N VAL A 110 -18.39 7.36 -12.17
CA VAL A 110 -19.78 6.94 -12.41
C VAL A 110 -20.78 8.12 -12.46
N PHE A 111 -20.31 9.36 -12.20
CA PHE A 111 -21.15 10.56 -12.16
C PHE A 111 -20.92 11.55 -13.30
N ASP A 112 -20.10 11.17 -14.30
CA ASP A 112 -19.72 12.04 -15.42
C ASP A 112 -19.09 13.39 -14.98
N LEU A 113 -18.28 13.37 -13.92
CA LEU A 113 -17.54 14.52 -13.44
C LEU A 113 -16.30 14.79 -14.31
N VAL A 114 -15.69 13.72 -14.84
CA VAL A 114 -14.50 13.80 -15.68
C VAL A 114 -14.91 14.00 -17.14
N LEU A 115 -14.39 15.03 -17.76
CA LEU A 115 -14.50 15.28 -19.19
C LEU A 115 -13.12 15.24 -19.83
N LEU A 116 -12.98 14.52 -20.95
CA LEU A 116 -11.74 14.41 -21.72
C LEU A 116 -11.91 15.10 -23.07
N GLU A 117 -10.84 15.68 -23.59
CA GLU A 117 -10.77 16.29 -24.91
C GLU A 117 -10.90 15.21 -26.00
N GLU A 118 -11.54 15.55 -27.15
CA GLU A 118 -11.89 14.62 -28.22
C GLU A 118 -10.67 13.91 -28.83
N SER A 119 -9.60 14.65 -29.16
CA SER A 119 -8.42 14.06 -29.80
C SER A 119 -7.64 13.17 -28.82
N PHE A 120 -7.54 13.60 -27.59
CA PHE A 120 -6.95 12.81 -26.50
C PHE A 120 -7.76 11.52 -26.27
N THR A 121 -9.09 11.63 -26.20
CA THR A 121 -9.98 10.48 -25.98
C THR A 121 -9.81 9.44 -27.08
N LYS A 122 -9.73 9.86 -28.35
CA LYS A 122 -9.50 8.97 -29.46
C LYS A 122 -8.15 8.24 -29.37
N GLN A 123 -7.08 8.98 -29.10
CA GLN A 123 -5.74 8.41 -28.96
C GLN A 123 -5.64 7.40 -27.80
N ILE A 124 -6.25 7.71 -26.67
CA ILE A 124 -6.14 6.87 -25.49
C ILE A 124 -6.98 5.59 -25.61
N LYS A 125 -8.12 5.61 -26.30
CA LYS A 125 -8.89 4.40 -26.63
C LYS A 125 -8.01 3.37 -27.36
N GLU A 126 -7.31 3.80 -28.41
CA GLU A 126 -6.41 2.93 -29.19
C GLU A 126 -5.25 2.32 -28.36
N LYS A 127 -4.82 3.01 -27.30
CA LYS A 127 -3.83 2.49 -26.36
C LYS A 127 -4.43 1.47 -25.42
N LEU A 128 -5.59 1.76 -24.83
CA LEU A 128 -6.25 0.88 -23.86
C LEU A 128 -6.75 -0.42 -24.51
N GLU A 129 -7.12 -0.42 -25.78
CA GLU A 129 -7.45 -1.64 -26.54
C GLU A 129 -6.31 -2.67 -26.57
N LYS A 130 -5.07 -2.21 -26.41
CA LYS A 130 -3.86 -3.05 -26.36
C LYS A 130 -3.46 -3.43 -24.94
N HIS A 131 -4.12 -2.85 -23.94
CA HIS A 131 -3.80 -3.09 -22.56
C HIS A 131 -4.58 -4.30 -22.01
N PRO A 132 -3.92 -5.29 -21.36
CA PRO A 132 -4.57 -6.55 -21.00
C PRO A 132 -5.68 -6.43 -19.95
N LEU A 133 -5.71 -5.33 -19.18
CA LEU A 133 -6.65 -5.15 -18.07
C LEU A 133 -7.97 -4.48 -18.44
N PHE A 134 -8.12 -3.94 -19.66
CA PHE A 134 -9.31 -3.18 -20.04
C PHE A 134 -10.15 -3.94 -21.05
N SER A 135 -11.42 -4.11 -20.73
CA SER A 135 -12.44 -4.66 -21.63
C SER A 135 -13.01 -3.60 -22.57
N GLU A 136 -13.54 -4.02 -23.71
CA GLU A 136 -14.26 -3.13 -24.64
C GLU A 136 -15.38 -2.33 -23.94
N LYS A 137 -16.07 -2.94 -22.99
CA LYS A 137 -17.13 -2.29 -22.21
C LYS A 137 -16.59 -1.14 -21.35
N GLU A 138 -15.42 -1.30 -20.75
CA GLU A 138 -14.77 -0.24 -19.96
C GLU A 138 -14.24 0.88 -20.87
N ILE A 139 -13.61 0.53 -21.99
CA ILE A 139 -13.12 1.50 -22.97
C ILE A 139 -14.27 2.34 -23.53
N ALA A 140 -15.43 1.74 -23.74
CA ALA A 140 -16.64 2.44 -24.19
C ALA A 140 -17.12 3.53 -23.20
N GLN A 141 -16.76 3.44 -21.90
CA GLN A 141 -17.11 4.47 -20.90
C GLN A 141 -16.36 5.79 -21.12
N LEU A 142 -15.29 5.80 -21.89
CA LEU A 142 -14.58 7.04 -22.28
C LEU A 142 -15.45 7.96 -23.14
N LYS A 143 -16.51 7.43 -23.80
CA LYS A 143 -17.39 8.17 -24.72
C LYS A 143 -16.57 8.79 -25.86
N GLU A 144 -17.07 9.85 -26.50
CA GLU A 144 -16.38 10.50 -27.66
C GLU A 144 -15.46 11.66 -27.27
N GLY A 145 -15.48 12.06 -26.00
CA GLY A 145 -14.80 13.27 -25.55
C GLY A 145 -15.62 14.54 -25.80
N VAL A 146 -15.02 15.70 -25.54
CA VAL A 146 -15.63 17.02 -25.74
C VAL A 146 -14.63 17.98 -26.36
N PRO A 147 -15.09 19.04 -27.08
CA PRO A 147 -14.20 20.09 -27.58
C PRO A 147 -13.42 20.78 -26.44
N GLU A 148 -12.17 21.16 -26.70
CA GLU A 148 -11.30 21.86 -25.75
C GLU A 148 -11.95 23.13 -25.18
N GLU A 149 -12.71 23.87 -26.01
CA GLU A 149 -13.41 25.08 -25.57
C GLU A 149 -14.41 24.82 -24.45
N LYS A 150 -15.08 23.68 -24.47
CA LYS A 150 -15.98 23.28 -23.37
C LYS A 150 -15.21 23.05 -22.07
N ILE A 151 -14.04 22.45 -22.16
CA ILE A 151 -13.16 22.24 -20.99
C ILE A 151 -12.72 23.60 -20.43
N LYS A 152 -12.28 24.53 -21.29
CA LYS A 152 -11.88 25.89 -20.86
C LYS A 152 -13.01 26.63 -20.16
N THR A 153 -14.25 26.56 -20.67
CA THR A 153 -15.41 27.15 -20.00
C THR A 153 -15.62 26.56 -18.60
N LEU A 154 -15.49 25.24 -18.44
CA LEU A 154 -15.63 24.60 -17.14
C LEU A 154 -14.49 24.96 -16.16
N LEU A 155 -13.30 25.24 -16.66
CA LEU A 155 -12.20 25.72 -15.81
C LEU A 155 -12.50 27.12 -15.24
N GLU A 156 -13.23 27.97 -15.97
CA GLU A 156 -13.73 29.26 -15.47
C GLU A 156 -14.82 29.07 -14.37
N GLU A 157 -15.43 27.88 -14.30
CA GLU A 157 -16.42 27.44 -13.29
C GLU A 157 -15.78 26.57 -12.17
N ASP A 158 -14.48 26.75 -11.92
CA ASP A 158 -13.71 26.03 -10.88
C ASP A 158 -13.51 24.53 -11.10
N ALA A 159 -13.58 24.01 -12.34
CA ALA A 159 -13.18 22.64 -12.61
C ALA A 159 -11.66 22.43 -12.41
N GLU A 160 -11.25 21.24 -11.97
CA GLU A 160 -9.83 20.87 -11.84
C GLU A 160 -9.28 20.43 -13.21
N ALA A 161 -8.21 21.07 -13.68
CA ALA A 161 -7.62 20.78 -14.98
C ALA A 161 -6.82 19.48 -15.00
N LEU A 162 -6.92 18.73 -16.09
CA LEU A 162 -6.09 17.55 -16.37
C LEU A 162 -5.14 17.86 -17.53
N TYR A 163 -3.85 17.71 -17.28
CA TYR A 163 -2.79 17.90 -18.26
C TYR A 163 -2.11 16.58 -18.61
N ASN A 164 -1.63 16.46 -19.86
CA ASN A 164 -0.75 15.41 -20.29
C ASN A 164 0.27 15.97 -21.29
N ASN A 165 1.56 15.82 -21.00
CA ASN A 165 2.64 16.46 -21.74
C ASN A 165 2.40 17.99 -21.88
N GLU A 166 2.07 18.63 -20.79
CA GLU A 166 1.76 20.07 -20.69
C GLU A 166 0.52 20.54 -21.47
N LYS A 167 -0.19 19.65 -22.17
CA LYS A 167 -1.41 19.97 -22.90
C LYS A 167 -2.63 19.74 -22.01
N LEU A 168 -3.60 20.63 -22.09
CA LEU A 168 -4.90 20.48 -21.46
C LEU A 168 -5.66 19.33 -22.18
N VAL A 169 -5.92 18.24 -21.47
CA VAL A 169 -6.56 17.03 -22.02
C VAL A 169 -7.90 16.68 -21.38
N GLY A 170 -8.30 17.45 -20.36
CA GLY A 170 -9.56 17.21 -19.69
C GLY A 170 -9.75 18.07 -18.45
N CYS A 171 -10.83 17.83 -17.75
CA CYS A 171 -11.09 18.44 -16.45
C CYS A 171 -11.96 17.52 -15.57
N VAL A 172 -11.96 17.79 -14.27
CA VAL A 172 -12.86 17.20 -13.30
C VAL A 172 -13.79 18.28 -12.74
N LYS A 173 -15.09 18.10 -12.85
CA LYS A 173 -16.09 19.03 -12.32
C LYS A 173 -16.27 18.85 -10.83
N LYS A 174 -16.76 19.91 -10.16
CA LYS A 174 -17.32 19.80 -8.81
C LYS A 174 -18.59 18.91 -8.83
N ALA A 175 -18.84 18.22 -7.75
CA ALA A 175 -20.07 17.41 -7.59
C ALA A 175 -21.19 18.16 -6.88
N HIS A 176 -20.88 19.35 -6.29
CA HIS A 176 -21.87 20.19 -5.63
C HIS A 176 -21.45 21.67 -5.65
N ASP A 177 -22.42 22.58 -5.74
CA ASP A 177 -22.13 24.01 -5.92
C ASP A 177 -21.60 24.71 -4.68
N VAL A 178 -21.98 24.28 -3.49
CA VAL A 178 -21.64 24.98 -2.23
C VAL A 178 -20.95 24.09 -1.20
N ASP A 179 -20.98 22.77 -1.32
CA ASP A 179 -20.32 21.90 -0.36
C ASP A 179 -18.82 21.84 -0.60
N VAL A 180 -18.02 22.29 0.37
CA VAL A 180 -16.57 22.35 0.29
C VAL A 180 -15.91 20.96 0.21
N ASN A 181 -16.61 19.89 0.54
CA ASN A 181 -16.09 18.52 0.43
C ASN A 181 -16.37 17.88 -0.94
N LEU A 182 -17.13 18.55 -1.80
CA LEU A 182 -17.48 18.10 -3.14
C LEU A 182 -16.97 19.05 -4.23
N THR A 183 -15.92 19.81 -3.92
CA THR A 183 -15.21 20.63 -4.91
C THR A 183 -14.51 19.74 -5.94
N SER A 184 -14.22 20.30 -7.10
CA SER A 184 -13.52 19.61 -8.19
C SER A 184 -12.18 19.02 -7.77
N HIS A 185 -11.41 19.72 -6.96
CA HIS A 185 -10.14 19.21 -6.44
C HIS A 185 -10.31 17.98 -5.55
N ILE A 186 -11.29 18.00 -4.63
CA ILE A 186 -11.58 16.85 -3.76
C ILE A 186 -12.09 15.66 -4.59
N MET A 187 -12.98 15.89 -5.55
CA MET A 187 -13.45 14.85 -6.47
C MET A 187 -12.31 14.25 -7.28
N PHE A 188 -11.39 15.08 -7.77
CA PHE A 188 -10.19 14.61 -8.46
C PHE A 188 -9.31 13.72 -7.57
N GLU A 189 -8.97 14.17 -6.36
CA GLU A 189 -8.16 13.36 -5.43
C GLU A 189 -8.82 12.02 -5.10
N ASN A 190 -10.13 12.01 -4.85
CA ASN A 190 -10.89 10.79 -4.59
C ASN A 190 -10.89 9.85 -5.81
N LEU A 191 -11.06 10.37 -7.02
CA LEU A 191 -11.02 9.59 -8.24
C LEU A 191 -9.63 9.02 -8.52
N VAL A 192 -8.56 9.75 -8.20
CA VAL A 192 -7.18 9.25 -8.29
C VAL A 192 -6.93 8.10 -7.33
N ALA A 193 -7.35 8.23 -6.06
CA ALA A 193 -7.23 7.16 -5.07
C ALA A 193 -8.03 5.91 -5.49
N LYS A 194 -9.28 6.11 -5.94
CA LYS A 194 -10.11 5.04 -6.48
C LYS A 194 -9.49 4.36 -7.70
N ALA A 195 -9.05 5.13 -8.70
CA ALA A 195 -8.49 4.60 -9.94
C ALA A 195 -7.19 3.81 -9.72
N SER A 196 -6.28 4.28 -8.87
CA SER A 196 -5.06 3.55 -8.52
C SER A 196 -5.34 2.30 -7.70
N GLY A 197 -6.36 2.31 -6.82
CA GLY A 197 -6.86 1.12 -6.13
C GLY A 197 -7.47 0.09 -7.10
N ILE A 198 -8.26 0.55 -8.09
CA ILE A 198 -8.78 -0.31 -9.17
C ILE A 198 -7.63 -0.95 -9.96
N LEU A 199 -6.62 -0.17 -10.33
CA LEU A 199 -5.46 -0.69 -11.06
C LEU A 199 -4.74 -1.79 -10.26
N ALA A 200 -4.56 -1.57 -8.95
CA ALA A 200 -3.94 -2.56 -8.06
C ALA A 200 -4.78 -3.83 -7.97
N LEU A 201 -6.10 -3.73 -7.78
CA LEU A 201 -6.98 -4.89 -7.66
C LEU A 201 -7.11 -5.65 -9.00
N LYS A 202 -7.19 -4.95 -10.14
CA LYS A 202 -7.19 -5.59 -11.48
C LYS A 202 -5.89 -6.37 -11.73
N ASN A 203 -4.74 -5.79 -11.38
CA ASN A 203 -3.45 -6.50 -11.46
C ASN A 203 -3.41 -7.73 -10.54
N LEU A 204 -3.96 -7.65 -9.33
CA LEU A 204 -4.05 -8.78 -8.42
C LEU A 204 -4.86 -9.93 -9.03
N ILE A 205 -6.04 -9.61 -9.56
CA ILE A 205 -6.97 -10.56 -10.18
C ILE A 205 -6.30 -11.25 -11.38
N GLU A 206 -5.79 -10.45 -12.33
CA GLU A 206 -5.25 -10.95 -13.59
C GLU A 206 -3.98 -11.80 -13.38
N LYS A 207 -3.00 -11.26 -12.64
CA LYS A 207 -1.70 -11.92 -12.46
C LYS A 207 -1.75 -13.20 -11.63
N ASN A 208 -2.78 -13.38 -10.82
CA ASN A 208 -2.93 -14.55 -9.96
C ASN A 208 -4.11 -15.45 -10.38
N ASN A 209 -4.72 -15.20 -11.55
CA ASN A 209 -5.88 -15.93 -12.06
C ASN A 209 -7.01 -16.06 -11.03
N ILE A 210 -7.27 -14.97 -10.30
CA ILE A 210 -8.34 -14.91 -9.30
C ILE A 210 -9.66 -14.62 -10.02
N LYS A 211 -10.71 -15.33 -9.64
CA LYS A 211 -12.05 -14.95 -10.07
C LYS A 211 -12.52 -13.79 -9.19
N ALA A 212 -12.86 -12.65 -9.81
CA ALA A 212 -13.32 -11.49 -9.05
C ALA A 212 -14.55 -11.82 -8.17
N GLU A 213 -15.38 -12.76 -8.60
CA GLU A 213 -16.57 -13.24 -7.90
C GLU A 213 -16.25 -14.01 -6.61
N ASP A 214 -15.04 -14.55 -6.47
CA ASP A 214 -14.60 -15.28 -5.28
C ASP A 214 -14.17 -14.33 -4.14
N ILE A 215 -14.11 -13.02 -4.39
CA ILE A 215 -13.80 -12.01 -3.36
C ILE A 215 -15.08 -11.69 -2.59
N ASP A 216 -15.04 -11.88 -1.26
CA ASP A 216 -16.19 -11.69 -0.38
C ASP A 216 -16.21 -10.32 0.29
N TYR A 217 -15.01 -9.79 0.58
CA TYR A 217 -14.88 -8.54 1.32
C TYR A 217 -13.65 -7.76 0.88
N VAL A 218 -13.77 -6.43 0.83
CA VAL A 218 -12.67 -5.52 0.54
C VAL A 218 -12.48 -4.56 1.71
N ILE A 219 -11.25 -4.41 2.19
CA ILE A 219 -10.85 -3.38 3.14
C ILE A 219 -9.97 -2.39 2.37
N GLU A 220 -10.47 -1.17 2.24
CA GLU A 220 -9.73 -0.09 1.59
C GLU A 220 -9.03 0.75 2.66
N CYS A 221 -7.77 1.16 2.39
CA CYS A 221 -6.96 1.89 3.36
C CYS A 221 -6.12 3.01 2.72
N SER A 222 -6.63 3.67 1.69
CA SER A 222 -5.98 4.82 1.04
C SER A 222 -6.03 6.11 1.88
N GLU A 223 -5.25 7.09 1.47
CA GLU A 223 -5.34 8.48 1.94
C GLU A 223 -6.07 9.33 0.90
N GLU A 224 -7.38 9.34 0.92
CA GLU A 224 -8.22 10.17 0.09
C GLU A 224 -8.80 11.37 0.85
N ALA A 225 -9.22 12.39 0.12
CA ALA A 225 -9.80 13.61 0.67
C ALA A 225 -11.31 13.51 0.94
N CYS A 226 -11.88 12.34 0.82
CA CYS A 226 -13.31 12.06 0.75
C CYS A 226 -14.23 12.79 1.72
N GLY A 227 -15.46 12.90 1.32
CA GLY A 227 -16.57 13.47 2.07
C GLY A 227 -17.85 13.46 1.24
N ASP A 228 -18.97 13.73 1.85
CA ASP A 228 -20.21 14.00 1.16
C ASP A 228 -20.94 15.20 1.75
N MET A 229 -22.07 15.59 1.14
CA MET A 229 -22.79 16.81 1.47
C MET A 229 -23.23 16.89 2.93
N ASN A 230 -23.65 15.80 3.54
CA ASN A 230 -24.21 15.76 4.89
C ASN A 230 -23.33 14.97 5.88
N GLN A 231 -22.36 14.20 5.39
CA GLN A 231 -21.51 13.33 6.19
C GLN A 231 -20.04 13.58 5.88
N ARG A 232 -19.25 13.77 6.90
CA ARG A 232 -17.81 13.99 6.79
C ARG A 232 -17.09 12.69 7.10
N GLY A 233 -16.46 12.07 6.17
CA GLY A 233 -15.73 10.83 6.42
C GLY A 233 -15.93 9.77 5.34
N GLY A 234 -16.48 10.18 4.22
CA GLY A 234 -16.41 9.45 3.00
C GLY A 234 -17.52 8.44 2.73
N GLY A 235 -17.54 8.00 1.52
CA GLY A 235 -18.34 6.90 1.02
C GLY A 235 -17.53 5.61 1.12
N ASN A 236 -18.09 4.50 0.77
CA ASN A 236 -17.42 3.21 0.80
C ASN A 236 -16.55 3.02 -0.46
N PHE A 237 -15.29 3.47 -0.43
CA PHE A 237 -14.32 3.30 -1.51
C PHE A 237 -14.03 1.83 -1.78
N ALA A 238 -13.98 1.00 -0.73
CA ALA A 238 -13.78 -0.44 -0.84
C ALA A 238 -14.82 -1.07 -1.78
N LYS A 239 -16.09 -0.78 -1.55
CA LYS A 239 -17.20 -1.31 -2.38
C LYS A 239 -17.15 -0.74 -3.81
N SER A 240 -16.81 0.53 -3.96
CA SER A 240 -16.69 1.18 -5.27
C SER A 240 -15.54 0.60 -6.11
N ILE A 241 -14.40 0.28 -5.51
CA ILE A 241 -13.28 -0.39 -6.16
C ILE A 241 -13.67 -1.83 -6.55
N ALA A 242 -14.31 -2.57 -5.63
CA ALA A 242 -14.80 -3.92 -5.86
C ALA A 242 -15.77 -3.99 -7.06
N GLU A 243 -16.74 -3.08 -7.11
CA GLU A 243 -17.70 -2.94 -8.22
C GLU A 243 -16.97 -2.74 -9.56
N SER A 244 -16.02 -1.80 -9.62
CA SER A 244 -15.27 -1.49 -10.82
C SER A 244 -14.38 -2.65 -11.30
N CYS A 245 -14.02 -3.58 -10.41
CA CYS A 245 -13.24 -4.77 -10.73
C CYS A 245 -14.09 -6.04 -10.94
N GLY A 246 -15.42 -5.92 -10.94
CA GLY A 246 -16.32 -7.06 -11.17
C GLY A 246 -16.48 -8.00 -9.98
N ALA A 247 -16.05 -7.62 -8.77
CA ALA A 247 -16.18 -8.40 -7.54
C ALA A 247 -17.63 -8.28 -7.00
N LYS A 248 -18.59 -8.77 -7.77
CA LYS A 248 -20.04 -8.58 -7.53
C LYS A 248 -20.56 -9.19 -6.22
N ASN A 249 -19.85 -10.16 -5.66
CA ASN A 249 -20.21 -10.79 -4.38
C ASN A 249 -19.57 -10.07 -3.18
N ALA A 250 -18.65 -9.13 -3.42
CA ALA A 250 -17.95 -8.42 -2.36
C ALA A 250 -18.80 -7.29 -1.76
N THR A 251 -18.65 -7.12 -0.47
CA THR A 251 -18.93 -5.86 0.22
C THR A 251 -17.62 -5.34 0.81
N GLY A 252 -17.63 -4.24 1.56
CA GLY A 252 -16.38 -3.74 2.11
C GLY A 252 -16.55 -2.56 3.04
N SER A 253 -15.43 -2.12 3.60
CA SER A 253 -15.34 -0.93 4.44
C SER A 253 -14.00 -0.24 4.27
N ASP A 254 -13.98 1.06 4.54
CA ASP A 254 -12.79 1.88 4.52
C ASP A 254 -12.18 1.94 5.92
N LEU A 255 -10.87 1.72 6.03
CA LEU A 255 -10.11 1.77 7.26
C LEU A 255 -9.13 2.93 7.22
N ARG A 256 -9.19 3.81 8.20
CA ARG A 256 -8.28 4.95 8.33
C ARG A 256 -7.38 4.78 9.53
N GLY A 257 -6.13 5.22 9.43
CA GLY A 257 -5.11 5.09 10.48
C GLY A 257 -3.73 5.54 10.01
N PHE A 258 -3.68 6.46 9.04
CA PHE A 258 -2.43 6.94 8.45
C PHE A 258 -1.52 5.78 8.01
N CYS A 259 -0.21 5.92 8.24
CA CYS A 259 0.77 4.90 7.81
C CYS A 259 0.64 3.55 8.53
N ALA A 260 -0.14 3.43 9.62
CA ALA A 260 -0.42 2.14 10.25
C ALA A 260 -1.62 1.41 9.62
N ALA A 261 -2.48 2.12 8.87
CA ALA A 261 -3.70 1.58 8.29
C ALA A 261 -3.52 0.29 7.48
N PRO A 262 -2.50 0.15 6.60
CA PRO A 262 -2.30 -1.08 5.83
C PRO A 262 -2.11 -2.32 6.69
N VAL A 263 -1.36 -2.22 7.78
CA VAL A 263 -1.11 -3.37 8.67
C VAL A 263 -2.31 -3.64 9.58
N HIS A 264 -3.04 -2.61 10.02
CA HIS A 264 -4.34 -2.79 10.66
C HIS A 264 -5.33 -3.50 9.73
N ALA A 265 -5.39 -3.11 8.45
CA ALA A 265 -6.26 -3.75 7.46
C ALA A 265 -5.90 -5.22 7.23
N LEU A 266 -4.60 -5.56 7.16
CA LEU A 266 -4.14 -6.95 7.07
C LEU A 266 -4.60 -7.79 8.27
N ILE A 267 -4.44 -7.26 9.50
CA ILE A 267 -4.85 -7.96 10.72
C ILE A 267 -6.38 -8.12 10.77
N ASN A 268 -7.13 -7.08 10.40
CA ASN A 268 -8.59 -7.12 10.36
C ASN A 268 -9.08 -8.16 9.33
N GLY A 269 -8.54 -8.12 8.09
CA GLY A 269 -8.86 -9.11 7.06
C GLY A 269 -8.51 -10.53 7.50
N ALA A 270 -7.33 -10.73 8.07
CA ALA A 270 -6.90 -12.01 8.61
C ALA A 270 -7.82 -12.53 9.73
N SER A 271 -8.30 -11.63 10.58
CA SER A 271 -9.22 -11.97 11.67
C SER A 271 -10.61 -12.33 11.16
N LEU A 272 -11.13 -11.63 10.14
CA LEU A 272 -12.41 -11.93 9.51
C LEU A 272 -12.40 -13.32 8.84
N VAL A 273 -11.31 -13.65 8.12
CA VAL A 273 -11.14 -14.96 7.50
C VAL A 273 -10.99 -16.05 8.58
N LYS A 274 -10.17 -15.82 9.60
CA LYS A 274 -9.98 -16.76 10.71
C LYS A 274 -11.26 -17.04 11.48
N ALA A 275 -12.12 -16.05 11.64
CA ALA A 275 -13.42 -16.18 12.29
C ALA A 275 -14.45 -16.93 11.41
N GLY A 276 -14.15 -17.15 10.13
CA GLY A 276 -15.06 -17.79 9.18
C GLY A 276 -16.20 -16.88 8.71
N THR A 277 -16.06 -15.54 8.91
CA THR A 277 -17.05 -14.58 8.42
C THR A 277 -16.98 -14.45 6.90
N TYR A 278 -15.76 -14.46 6.35
CA TYR A 278 -15.47 -14.43 4.92
C TYR A 278 -14.35 -15.41 4.58
N ASP A 279 -14.32 -15.87 3.35
CA ASP A 279 -13.32 -16.81 2.84
C ASP A 279 -12.15 -16.11 2.19
N ASN A 280 -12.42 -15.02 1.47
CA ASN A 280 -11.46 -14.25 0.70
C ASN A 280 -11.65 -12.75 0.96
N VAL A 281 -10.68 -12.15 1.61
CA VAL A 281 -10.65 -10.70 1.93
C VAL A 281 -9.51 -10.03 1.18
N VAL A 282 -9.80 -8.97 0.44
CA VAL A 282 -8.78 -8.14 -0.20
C VAL A 282 -8.53 -6.89 0.66
N VAL A 283 -7.27 -6.60 0.91
CA VAL A 283 -6.82 -5.29 1.40
C VAL A 283 -6.29 -4.51 0.22
N VAL A 284 -6.81 -3.31 -0.03
CA VAL A 284 -6.41 -2.47 -1.17
C VAL A 284 -6.14 -1.04 -0.74
N ALA A 285 -5.17 -0.40 -1.37
CA ALA A 285 -4.94 1.04 -1.24
C ALA A 285 -4.51 1.65 -2.56
N GLY A 286 -5.08 2.80 -2.88
CA GLY A 286 -4.63 3.71 -3.92
C GLY A 286 -3.73 4.81 -3.37
N GLY A 287 -3.08 5.54 -4.26
CA GLY A 287 -2.20 6.66 -3.91
C GLY A 287 -2.90 8.01 -3.98
N SER A 288 -2.25 9.01 -3.40
CA SER A 288 -2.74 10.40 -3.35
C SER A 288 -1.87 11.34 -4.16
N THR A 289 -2.47 12.22 -4.94
CA THR A 289 -1.78 13.32 -5.63
C THR A 289 -1.18 14.32 -4.66
N ALA A 290 -1.74 14.48 -3.45
CA ALA A 290 -1.24 15.38 -2.42
C ALA A 290 0.23 15.12 -2.05
N LYS A 291 0.72 13.89 -2.21
CA LYS A 291 2.09 13.48 -1.92
C LYS A 291 3.06 13.63 -3.09
N LEU A 292 2.58 13.90 -4.29
CA LEU A 292 3.45 14.11 -5.46
C LEU A 292 4.35 15.34 -5.24
N GLY A 293 5.64 15.15 -5.45
CA GLY A 293 6.64 16.20 -5.24
C GLY A 293 6.67 16.79 -3.84
N MET A 294 6.27 16.05 -2.81
CA MET A 294 6.22 16.53 -1.41
C MET A 294 7.58 17.08 -0.96
N ASN A 295 8.67 16.41 -1.31
CA ASN A 295 10.04 16.83 -1.06
C ASN A 295 10.71 17.48 -2.29
N GLY A 296 9.94 17.86 -3.29
CA GLY A 296 10.43 18.39 -4.57
C GLY A 296 11.31 19.63 -4.43
N LYS A 297 11.05 20.49 -3.45
CA LYS A 297 11.91 21.67 -3.17
C LYS A 297 13.34 21.26 -2.79
N ASP A 298 13.50 20.22 -1.98
CA ASP A 298 14.81 19.73 -1.56
C ASP A 298 15.55 19.03 -2.72
N HIS A 299 14.82 18.31 -3.57
CA HIS A 299 15.35 17.67 -4.76
C HIS A 299 15.85 18.71 -5.76
N VAL A 300 15.01 19.67 -6.16
CA VAL A 300 15.37 20.76 -7.10
C VAL A 300 16.54 21.60 -6.57
N LYS A 301 16.53 21.94 -5.26
CA LYS A 301 17.64 22.68 -4.64
C LYS A 301 18.98 21.96 -4.75
N LYS A 302 18.96 20.62 -4.82
CA LYS A 302 20.16 19.76 -4.92
C LYS A 302 20.46 19.30 -6.34
N ASP A 303 19.79 19.89 -7.32
CA ASP A 303 19.93 19.55 -8.74
C ASP A 303 19.64 18.05 -9.01
N MET A 304 18.63 17.50 -8.34
CA MET A 304 18.19 16.12 -8.45
C MET A 304 16.86 16.01 -9.17
N PRO A 305 16.57 14.88 -9.83
CA PRO A 305 15.24 14.63 -10.35
C PRO A 305 14.23 14.56 -9.18
N VAL A 306 13.00 15.00 -9.45
CA VAL A 306 11.87 14.82 -8.54
C VAL A 306 11.43 13.36 -8.60
N ILE A 307 11.87 12.54 -7.64
CA ILE A 307 11.62 11.08 -7.62
C ILE A 307 10.20 10.77 -7.13
N GLU A 308 9.52 11.72 -6.48
CA GLU A 308 8.13 11.61 -6.06
C GLU A 308 7.15 11.99 -7.20
N ASP A 309 7.36 11.40 -8.37
CA ASP A 309 6.56 11.59 -9.58
C ASP A 309 5.71 10.36 -9.94
N VAL A 310 5.54 9.45 -8.97
CA VAL A 310 4.72 8.26 -9.11
C VAL A 310 3.65 8.16 -8.03
N ILE A 311 2.45 7.74 -8.43
CA ILE A 311 1.37 7.35 -7.54
C ILE A 311 1.50 5.85 -7.31
N GLY A 312 1.61 5.43 -6.05
CA GLY A 312 1.69 4.02 -5.68
C GLY A 312 0.32 3.44 -5.35
N GLY A 313 0.19 2.13 -5.50
CA GLY A 313 -0.98 1.38 -5.05
C GLY A 313 -0.60 -0.07 -4.78
N PHE A 314 -1.41 -0.76 -3.98
CA PHE A 314 -1.24 -2.19 -3.74
C PHE A 314 -2.59 -2.88 -3.49
N ALA A 315 -2.62 -4.21 -3.70
CA ALA A 315 -3.70 -5.07 -3.25
C ALA A 315 -3.13 -6.38 -2.73
N VAL A 316 -3.74 -6.93 -1.67
CA VAL A 316 -3.33 -8.18 -1.02
C VAL A 316 -4.56 -9.06 -0.79
N LEU A 317 -4.53 -10.30 -1.26
CA LEU A 317 -5.57 -11.29 -1.00
C LEU A 317 -5.20 -12.12 0.23
N ILE A 318 -6.10 -12.12 1.20
CA ILE A 318 -6.07 -12.96 2.39
C ILE A 318 -7.17 -14.01 2.25
N SER A 319 -6.80 -15.28 2.44
CA SER A 319 -7.73 -16.40 2.24
C SER A 319 -7.67 -17.38 3.40
N LYS A 320 -8.60 -18.34 3.41
CA LYS A 320 -8.52 -19.52 4.28
C LYS A 320 -7.19 -20.25 4.09
N ASN A 321 -6.75 -20.90 5.14
CA ASN A 321 -5.53 -21.72 5.10
C ASN A 321 -5.62 -22.81 4.04
N ASP A 322 -4.72 -22.77 3.09
CA ASP A 322 -4.61 -23.75 1.99
C ASP A 322 -3.46 -24.75 2.18
N GLY A 323 -2.78 -24.69 3.34
CA GLY A 323 -1.65 -25.58 3.66
C GLY A 323 -0.34 -25.22 2.94
N VAL A 324 -0.32 -24.21 2.07
CA VAL A 324 0.82 -23.84 1.21
C VAL A 324 1.27 -22.41 1.45
N ASN A 325 0.37 -21.46 1.29
CA ASN A 325 0.68 -20.05 1.43
C ASN A 325 0.97 -19.66 2.89
N PRO A 326 1.83 -18.64 3.13
CA PRO A 326 2.28 -18.31 4.48
C PRO A 326 1.13 -17.80 5.36
N VAL A 327 1.15 -18.21 6.61
CA VAL A 327 0.10 -17.89 7.60
C VAL A 327 0.32 -16.53 8.24
N ILE A 328 -0.77 -15.82 8.52
CA ILE A 328 -0.78 -14.56 9.26
C ILE A 328 -1.01 -14.89 10.74
N ARG A 329 0.02 -14.69 11.57
CA ARG A 329 0.02 -15.00 13.00
C ARG A 329 -0.74 -13.93 13.81
N THR A 330 -2.08 -13.95 13.69
CA THR A 330 -2.96 -13.02 14.44
C THR A 330 -2.89 -13.15 15.95
N ASP A 331 -2.24 -14.18 16.45
CA ASP A 331 -1.88 -14.36 17.86
C ASP A 331 -0.59 -13.61 18.26
N LEU A 332 0.28 -13.27 17.31
CA LEU A 332 1.55 -12.57 17.52
C LEU A 332 1.51 -11.15 16.93
N VAL A 333 0.58 -10.33 17.43
CA VAL A 333 0.41 -8.94 17.01
C VAL A 333 1.10 -8.03 18.01
N GLY A 334 2.00 -7.19 17.53
CA GLY A 334 2.55 -6.05 18.26
C GLY A 334 1.62 -4.85 18.11
N LYS A 335 1.42 -4.07 19.16
CA LYS A 335 0.52 -2.92 19.16
C LYS A 335 1.02 -1.80 20.07
N HIS A 336 0.96 -0.59 19.57
CA HIS A 336 1.21 0.60 20.35
C HIS A 336 -0.06 0.99 21.10
N ASN A 337 -0.09 0.77 22.42
CA ASN A 337 -1.23 1.11 23.24
C ASN A 337 -1.23 2.61 23.59
N VAL A 338 -2.39 3.16 23.90
CA VAL A 338 -2.55 4.57 24.32
C VAL A 338 -1.55 4.97 25.43
N GLY A 339 -1.29 4.09 26.39
CA GLY A 339 -0.36 4.33 27.50
C GLY A 339 1.11 3.99 27.23
N THR A 340 1.48 3.55 26.03
CA THR A 340 2.85 3.08 25.74
C THR A 340 3.88 4.22 25.70
N GLY A 341 3.45 5.46 25.48
CA GLY A 341 4.32 6.61 25.27
C GLY A 341 4.80 6.74 23.81
N SER A 342 5.34 7.91 23.46
CA SER A 342 5.65 8.29 22.08
C SER A 342 7.15 8.31 21.75
N SER A 343 8.03 7.85 22.65
CA SER A 343 9.44 7.75 22.33
C SER A 343 9.68 6.67 21.25
N PRO A 344 10.62 6.86 20.31
CA PRO A 344 10.92 5.85 19.30
C PRO A 344 11.21 4.46 19.89
N GLN A 345 11.89 4.41 21.04
CA GLN A 345 12.21 3.18 21.75
C GLN A 345 10.94 2.48 22.30
N ALA A 346 10.00 3.24 22.87
CA ALA A 346 8.74 2.69 23.37
C ALA A 346 7.89 2.13 22.22
N VAL A 347 7.81 2.86 21.12
CA VAL A 347 7.09 2.41 19.91
C VAL A 347 7.70 1.11 19.38
N ILE A 348 9.00 1.09 19.12
CA ILE A 348 9.66 -0.11 18.58
C ILE A 348 9.60 -1.29 19.57
N LYS A 349 9.73 -1.06 20.88
CA LYS A 349 9.54 -2.11 21.86
C LYS A 349 8.14 -2.75 21.74
N ALA A 350 7.09 -1.96 21.73
CA ALA A 350 5.71 -2.44 21.64
C ALA A 350 5.44 -3.21 20.33
N LEU A 351 6.05 -2.79 19.22
CA LEU A 351 5.82 -3.39 17.92
C LEU A 351 6.69 -4.63 17.66
N ILE A 352 7.85 -4.73 18.29
CA ILE A 352 8.83 -5.79 18.01
C ILE A 352 8.99 -6.73 19.22
N ALA A 353 9.37 -6.21 20.38
CA ALA A 353 9.69 -7.06 21.53
C ALA A 353 8.46 -7.76 22.09
N ASP A 354 7.37 -7.03 22.29
CA ASP A 354 6.17 -7.57 22.95
C ASP A 354 5.54 -8.77 22.18
N PRO A 355 5.37 -8.76 20.82
CA PRO A 355 4.91 -9.93 20.09
C PRO A 355 5.94 -11.08 20.05
N LEU A 356 7.24 -10.79 20.03
CA LEU A 356 8.28 -11.80 20.10
C LEU A 356 8.27 -12.51 21.46
N ASP A 357 8.14 -11.77 22.56
CA ASP A 357 8.01 -12.36 23.91
C ASP A 357 6.80 -13.28 24.02
N LYS A 358 5.67 -12.85 23.46
CA LYS A 358 4.45 -13.67 23.41
C LYS A 358 4.63 -14.98 22.64
N GLY A 359 5.49 -14.95 21.61
CA GLY A 359 5.82 -16.11 20.76
C GLY A 359 6.99 -16.93 21.27
N ASN A 360 7.64 -16.58 22.38
CA ASN A 360 8.92 -17.12 22.82
C ASN A 360 9.99 -17.06 21.69
N LEU A 361 10.04 -15.94 21.00
CA LEU A 361 10.96 -15.67 19.89
C LEU A 361 11.98 -14.60 20.28
N THR A 362 13.14 -14.66 19.64
CA THR A 362 14.17 -13.63 19.68
C THR A 362 14.12 -12.75 18.42
N VAL A 363 14.84 -11.62 18.40
CA VAL A 363 14.95 -10.81 17.19
C VAL A 363 15.64 -11.56 16.03
N LYS A 364 16.43 -12.61 16.33
CA LYS A 364 17.10 -13.45 15.30
C LYS A 364 16.15 -14.46 14.65
N ASP A 365 15.01 -14.79 15.27
CA ASP A 365 14.05 -15.75 14.78
C ASP A 365 13.14 -15.18 13.68
N VAL A 366 13.21 -13.90 13.41
CA VAL A 366 12.53 -13.25 12.29
C VAL A 366 13.57 -12.99 11.19
N ASP A 367 13.41 -13.64 10.06
CA ASP A 367 14.38 -13.57 8.96
C ASP A 367 14.42 -12.20 8.29
N LYS A 368 13.25 -11.55 8.14
CA LYS A 368 13.11 -10.21 7.55
C LYS A 368 12.11 -9.36 8.32
N TYR A 369 12.52 -8.12 8.57
CA TYR A 369 11.65 -7.08 9.09
C TYR A 369 11.29 -6.13 7.96
N SER A 370 10.01 -6.00 7.66
CA SER A 370 9.52 -4.97 6.74
C SER A 370 8.91 -3.84 7.55
N VAL A 371 9.59 -2.74 7.56
CA VAL A 371 9.24 -1.51 8.29
C VAL A 371 8.65 -0.48 7.33
N GLU A 372 8.79 0.81 7.61
CA GLU A 372 8.47 1.85 6.62
C GLU A 372 9.51 1.81 5.49
N MET A 373 9.13 1.22 4.35
CA MET A 373 10.01 0.89 3.22
C MET A 373 10.27 2.08 2.29
N GLN A 374 10.33 3.29 2.82
CA GLN A 374 10.56 4.52 2.08
C GLN A 374 11.91 4.51 1.36
N ASN A 375 11.90 4.99 0.12
CA ASN A 375 13.08 5.07 -0.73
C ASN A 375 14.09 6.11 -0.21
N PRO A 376 15.34 5.72 0.11
CA PRO A 376 16.37 6.64 0.62
C PRO A 376 16.83 7.69 -0.40
N ASP A 377 16.69 7.46 -1.72
CA ASP A 377 16.92 8.50 -2.74
C ASP A 377 15.95 9.68 -2.56
N ILE A 378 14.76 9.44 -1.99
CA ILE A 378 13.79 10.50 -1.68
C ILE A 378 14.09 11.12 -0.31
N THR A 379 14.27 10.28 0.71
CA THR A 379 14.24 10.73 2.10
C THR A 379 15.58 11.32 2.59
N LYS A 380 16.71 10.84 2.09
CA LYS A 380 18.03 11.40 2.46
C LYS A 380 18.20 12.85 2.01
N PRO A 381 17.87 13.23 0.77
CA PRO A 381 17.92 14.62 0.35
C PRO A 381 16.98 15.53 1.14
N ALA A 382 15.84 15.03 1.56
CA ALA A 382 14.87 15.76 2.39
C ALA A 382 15.25 15.87 3.88
N GLY A 383 16.38 15.28 4.30
CA GLY A 383 16.88 15.36 5.68
C GLY A 383 16.32 14.29 6.62
N ALA A 384 15.47 13.38 6.16
CA ALA A 384 14.95 12.28 6.98
C ALA A 384 15.89 11.07 7.09
N GLY A 385 16.99 11.06 6.33
CA GLY A 385 17.96 9.96 6.32
C GLY A 385 17.44 8.69 5.64
N ASP A 386 18.04 7.55 5.99
CA ASP A 386 17.59 6.24 5.55
C ASP A 386 16.60 5.69 6.58
N VAL A 387 15.31 5.83 6.28
CA VAL A 387 14.24 5.50 7.23
C VAL A 387 14.21 4.00 7.55
N PRO A 388 14.25 3.07 6.58
CA PRO A 388 14.32 1.64 6.87
C PRO A 388 15.55 1.27 7.71
N GLU A 389 16.73 1.71 7.31
CA GLU A 389 17.97 1.39 8.03
C GLU A 389 17.94 1.88 9.48
N SER A 390 17.39 3.07 9.72
CA SER A 390 17.23 3.62 11.07
C SER A 390 16.32 2.74 11.93
N ASN A 391 15.23 2.23 11.37
CA ASN A 391 14.35 1.29 12.06
C ASN A 391 15.05 -0.04 12.38
N TYR A 392 15.83 -0.61 11.45
CA TYR A 392 16.57 -1.85 11.69
C TYR A 392 17.63 -1.68 12.78
N LYS A 393 18.31 -0.53 12.82
CA LYS A 393 19.25 -0.21 13.92
C LYS A 393 18.55 -0.16 15.28
N MET A 394 17.34 0.38 15.35
CA MET A 394 16.55 0.37 16.59
C MET A 394 16.12 -1.05 16.98
N ILE A 395 15.70 -1.89 16.03
CA ILE A 395 15.36 -3.29 16.29
C ILE A 395 16.58 -4.06 16.80
N GLY A 396 17.74 -3.90 16.16
CA GLY A 396 18.98 -4.50 16.61
C GLY A 396 19.42 -4.02 17.99
N ALA A 397 19.21 -2.73 18.32
CA ALA A 397 19.49 -2.19 19.64
C ALA A 397 18.60 -2.82 20.74
N ILE A 398 17.33 -3.12 20.42
CA ILE A 398 16.46 -3.89 21.33
C ILE A 398 17.04 -5.30 21.55
N GLY A 399 17.49 -5.97 20.47
CA GLY A 399 18.14 -7.29 20.59
C GLY A 399 19.37 -7.26 21.50
N VAL A 400 20.19 -6.19 21.43
CA VAL A 400 21.31 -6.01 22.33
C VAL A 400 20.86 -5.80 23.80
N MET A 401 19.85 -4.96 24.04
CA MET A 401 19.29 -4.76 25.40
C MET A 401 18.70 -6.04 25.99
N ARG A 402 18.12 -6.89 25.15
CA ARG A 402 17.56 -8.19 25.53
C ARG A 402 18.60 -9.31 25.66
N LYS A 403 19.88 -8.99 25.40
CA LYS A 403 21.01 -9.96 25.38
C LYS A 403 20.86 -11.08 24.33
N GLU A 404 20.12 -10.83 23.28
CA GLU A 404 19.94 -11.71 22.12
C GLU A 404 21.00 -11.45 21.04
N LEU A 405 21.63 -10.28 21.07
CA LEU A 405 22.70 -9.81 20.20
C LEU A 405 23.85 -9.22 21.03
N GLU A 406 25.08 -9.42 20.58
CA GLU A 406 26.20 -8.61 21.05
C GLU A 406 26.22 -7.27 20.30
N ARG A 407 26.73 -6.21 20.93
CA ARG A 407 26.81 -4.87 20.32
C ARG A 407 27.59 -4.86 19.00
N LYS A 408 28.63 -5.70 18.87
CA LYS A 408 29.42 -5.84 17.63
C LYS A 408 28.62 -6.49 16.48
N GLU A 409 27.58 -7.27 16.77
CA GLU A 409 26.73 -7.95 15.76
C GLU A 409 25.64 -7.04 15.19
N LEU A 410 25.45 -5.83 15.73
CA LEU A 410 24.32 -4.94 15.38
C LEU A 410 24.27 -4.65 13.87
N MET A 411 25.39 -4.31 13.25
CA MET A 411 25.43 -3.98 11.82
C MET A 411 25.26 -5.22 10.92
N ASP A 412 25.75 -6.36 11.36
CA ASP A 412 25.52 -7.63 10.66
C ASP A 412 24.03 -8.01 10.73
N PHE A 413 23.40 -7.81 11.89
CA PHE A 413 21.95 -7.96 12.04
C PHE A 413 21.18 -7.06 11.07
N VAL A 414 21.50 -5.75 11.02
CA VAL A 414 20.88 -4.80 10.08
C VAL A 414 21.09 -5.29 8.64
N GLY A 415 22.27 -5.77 8.32
CA GLY A 415 22.60 -6.30 7.00
C GLY A 415 21.81 -7.54 6.62
N LYS A 416 21.61 -8.46 7.56
CA LYS A 416 20.97 -9.75 7.35
C LYS A 416 19.42 -9.66 7.37
N HIS A 417 18.88 -8.97 8.37
CA HIS A 417 17.45 -8.94 8.66
C HIS A 417 16.71 -7.73 8.06
N GLY A 418 17.44 -6.69 7.66
CA GLY A 418 16.93 -5.50 7.00
C GLY A 418 16.99 -5.57 5.48
N MET A 419 16.33 -4.61 4.84
CA MET A 419 16.27 -4.41 3.39
C MET A 419 16.41 -2.93 3.05
N ALA A 420 16.89 -2.60 1.86
CA ALA A 420 16.79 -1.24 1.35
C ALA A 420 15.31 -0.86 1.14
N GLY A 421 14.95 0.40 1.30
CA GLY A 421 13.62 0.88 0.98
C GLY A 421 13.47 1.14 -0.52
N TRP A 422 12.31 0.83 -1.09
CA TRP A 422 12.04 1.03 -2.52
C TRP A 422 10.67 1.63 -2.82
N ALA A 423 9.85 1.87 -1.80
CA ALA A 423 8.50 2.39 -2.00
C ALA A 423 8.50 3.92 -2.13
N PRO A 424 7.56 4.50 -2.91
CA PRO A 424 7.35 5.94 -2.93
C PRO A 424 6.90 6.46 -1.55
N THR A 425 7.10 7.76 -1.28
CA THR A 425 6.72 8.39 -0.01
C THR A 425 5.24 8.73 0.06
N GLN A 426 4.40 7.80 -0.31
CA GLN A 426 2.94 7.93 -0.34
C GLN A 426 2.30 7.55 1.01
N GLY A 427 2.65 8.23 2.10
CA GLY A 427 2.04 8.05 3.42
C GLY A 427 1.92 6.60 3.90
N HIS A 428 0.84 5.95 3.55
CA HIS A 428 0.53 4.56 3.92
C HIS A 428 1.21 3.49 3.03
N ILE A 429 1.52 3.80 1.76
CA ILE A 429 2.08 2.86 0.79
C ILE A 429 3.39 2.19 1.27
N PRO A 430 4.36 2.89 1.90
CA PRO A 430 5.60 2.27 2.35
C PRO A 430 5.49 1.43 3.63
N SER A 431 4.33 1.35 4.27
CA SER A 431 4.10 0.79 5.61
C SER A 431 4.23 -0.73 5.72
N GLY A 432 5.39 -1.28 5.50
CA GLY A 432 5.71 -2.72 5.60
C GLY A 432 5.12 -3.60 4.49
N VAL A 433 4.01 -3.20 3.91
CA VAL A 433 3.27 -3.96 2.89
C VAL A 433 4.04 -4.20 1.58
N PRO A 434 4.94 -3.32 1.11
CA PRO A 434 5.67 -3.53 -0.15
C PRO A 434 6.48 -4.83 -0.21
N TYR A 435 6.80 -5.43 0.94
CA TYR A 435 7.54 -6.68 1.00
C TYR A 435 6.66 -7.93 0.95
N LEU A 436 5.34 -7.83 1.15
CA LEU A 436 4.46 -9.02 1.28
C LEU A 436 4.52 -9.96 0.07
N GLY A 437 4.63 -9.43 -1.16
CA GLY A 437 4.75 -10.28 -2.36
C GLY A 437 6.02 -11.10 -2.40
N PHE A 438 7.13 -10.53 -1.95
CA PHE A 438 8.40 -11.25 -1.81
C PHE A 438 8.36 -12.22 -0.63
N ALA A 439 7.82 -11.78 0.52
CA ALA A 439 7.66 -12.62 1.69
C ALA A 439 6.78 -13.85 1.41
N GLN A 440 5.67 -13.66 0.71
CA GLN A 440 4.78 -14.75 0.30
C GLN A 440 5.55 -15.81 -0.50
N LYS A 441 6.32 -15.40 -1.50
CA LYS A 441 7.16 -16.29 -2.31
C LYS A 441 8.22 -16.98 -1.46
N ASP A 442 9.04 -16.20 -0.76
CA ASP A 442 10.20 -16.72 0.00
C ASP A 442 9.80 -17.68 1.12
N LEU A 443 8.68 -17.42 1.80
CA LEU A 443 8.11 -18.29 2.84
C LEU A 443 7.49 -19.55 2.24
N THR A 444 6.83 -19.45 1.10
CA THR A 444 6.24 -20.62 0.40
C THR A 444 7.33 -21.56 -0.12
N GLU A 445 8.40 -21.00 -0.72
CA GLU A 445 9.55 -21.77 -1.21
C GLU A 445 10.44 -22.29 -0.07
N GLY A 446 10.27 -21.80 1.16
CA GLY A 446 11.00 -22.22 2.35
C GLY A 446 12.40 -21.65 2.48
N SER A 447 12.73 -20.60 1.73
CA SER A 447 13.98 -19.84 1.89
C SER A 447 13.98 -18.97 3.16
N LEU A 448 12.79 -18.62 3.67
CA LEU A 448 12.55 -17.95 4.94
C LEU A 448 11.57 -18.75 5.80
N ASN A 449 11.58 -18.51 7.11
CA ASN A 449 10.62 -19.05 8.06
C ASN A 449 9.64 -17.99 8.56
N ARG A 450 10.11 -16.74 8.78
CA ARG A 450 9.29 -15.66 9.33
C ARG A 450 9.67 -14.31 8.74
N ALA A 451 8.66 -13.52 8.46
CA ALA A 451 8.78 -12.10 8.19
C ALA A 451 7.87 -11.32 9.15
N MET A 452 8.31 -10.14 9.61
CA MET A 452 7.47 -9.25 10.41
C MET A 452 7.13 -8.01 9.58
N ILE A 453 5.83 -7.72 9.49
CA ILE A 453 5.29 -6.56 8.79
C ILE A 453 4.91 -5.51 9.82
N VAL A 454 5.46 -4.31 9.69
CA VAL A 454 5.33 -3.22 10.67
C VAL A 454 4.72 -1.99 10.01
N GLY A 455 3.64 -1.48 10.58
CA GLY A 455 3.06 -0.19 10.23
C GLY A 455 3.12 0.75 11.42
N LYS A 456 3.54 1.99 11.20
CA LYS A 456 3.50 3.02 12.24
C LYS A 456 3.28 4.39 11.63
N GLY A 457 2.63 5.27 12.37
CA GLY A 457 2.27 6.60 11.91
C GLY A 457 2.10 7.59 13.06
N SER A 458 2.10 8.87 12.71
CA SER A 458 1.96 9.98 13.63
C SER A 458 0.52 10.51 13.59
N LEU A 459 -0.29 10.17 14.60
CA LEU A 459 -1.70 10.57 14.66
C LEU A 459 -1.89 12.08 14.86
N PHE A 460 -0.88 12.78 15.39
CA PHE A 460 -0.93 14.23 15.57
C PHE A 460 -1.05 15.02 14.25
N LEU A 461 -0.78 14.39 13.11
CA LEU A 461 -0.99 15.00 11.78
C LEU A 461 -2.46 15.34 11.54
N GLY A 462 -3.39 14.52 12.03
CA GLY A 462 -4.83 14.75 11.99
C GLY A 462 -5.36 15.77 13.01
N ARG A 463 -4.50 16.31 13.89
CA ARG A 463 -4.88 17.28 14.94
C ARG A 463 -5.94 16.81 15.95
N MET A 464 -6.16 15.49 16.04
CA MET A 464 -7.13 14.90 16.98
C MET A 464 -6.48 14.40 18.27
N THR A 465 -5.20 14.01 18.22
CA THR A 465 -4.41 13.50 19.34
C THR A 465 -2.92 13.75 19.13
N ASN A 466 -2.13 13.75 20.20
CA ASN A 466 -0.66 13.82 20.15
C ASN A 466 0.01 12.45 20.20
N LEU A 467 -0.74 11.38 19.92
CA LEU A 467 -0.23 10.01 19.97
C LEU A 467 0.43 9.59 18.65
N PHE A 468 1.26 8.57 18.75
CA PHE A 468 1.61 7.72 17.63
C PHE A 468 0.62 6.55 17.53
N ASP A 469 0.53 5.95 16.35
CA ASP A 469 -0.06 4.63 16.15
C ASP A 469 1.01 3.68 15.66
N GLY A 470 0.83 2.40 15.90
CA GLY A 470 1.68 1.36 15.38
C GLY A 470 1.13 -0.02 15.66
N VAL A 471 1.34 -0.88 14.69
CA VAL A 471 0.93 -2.27 14.73
C VAL A 471 1.91 -3.11 13.91
N SER A 472 2.12 -4.36 14.32
CA SER A 472 2.91 -5.33 13.58
C SER A 472 2.28 -6.71 13.61
N VAL A 473 2.61 -7.54 12.64
CA VAL A 473 2.17 -8.92 12.56
C VAL A 473 3.28 -9.80 11.96
N ILE A 474 3.38 -11.02 12.44
CA ILE A 474 4.30 -12.03 11.89
C ILE A 474 3.58 -12.80 10.80
N ILE A 475 4.25 -12.92 9.66
CA ILE A 475 3.91 -13.83 8.57
C ILE A 475 4.88 -15.01 8.67
N GLU A 476 4.35 -16.22 8.77
CA GLU A 476 5.15 -17.42 9.02
C GLU A 476 4.94 -18.48 7.93
N ARG A 477 5.98 -19.22 7.61
CA ARG A 477 5.91 -20.35 6.69
C ARG A 477 4.81 -21.31 7.12
N ASN A 478 3.98 -21.70 6.18
CA ASN A 478 2.93 -22.69 6.41
C ASN A 478 3.55 -24.08 6.62
N LYS A 479 3.09 -24.79 7.63
CA LYS A 479 3.52 -26.16 7.96
C LYS A 479 2.56 -27.23 7.44
N GLY A 480 1.61 -26.83 6.60
CA GLY A 480 0.51 -27.68 6.15
C GLY A 480 -0.76 -27.50 7.00
N ILE A 481 -1.83 -28.08 6.53
CA ILE A 481 -3.05 -28.20 7.32
C ILE A 481 -2.83 -29.39 8.26
N GLU A 482 -2.69 -29.11 9.57
CA GLU A 482 -2.84 -30.18 10.54
C GLU A 482 -4.26 -30.73 10.34
N GLU A 483 -4.38 -31.97 9.90
CA GLU A 483 -5.64 -32.67 10.05
C GLU A 483 -5.95 -32.61 11.55
N GLU A 484 -7.03 -31.89 11.92
CA GLU A 484 -7.58 -32.04 13.24
C GLU A 484 -7.79 -33.54 13.35
N SER A 485 -6.93 -34.23 14.13
CA SER A 485 -7.21 -35.57 14.55
C SER A 485 -8.56 -35.48 15.25
N SER A 486 -9.62 -35.79 14.53
CA SER A 486 -10.93 -35.97 15.13
C SER A 486 -10.74 -37.06 16.13
N MET A 487 -10.50 -36.67 17.40
CA MET A 487 -10.49 -37.65 18.47
C MET A 487 -11.76 -38.46 18.28
N ASN A 488 -11.57 -39.73 17.99
CA ASN A 488 -12.68 -40.64 17.77
C ASN A 488 -13.60 -40.52 18.99
N LYS A 489 -14.91 -40.48 18.76
CA LYS A 489 -15.90 -40.35 19.83
C LYS A 489 -15.67 -41.38 20.96
N GLU A 490 -15.04 -42.52 20.64
CA GLU A 490 -14.58 -43.51 21.58
C GLU A 490 -13.38 -43.06 22.44
N GLU A 491 -12.42 -42.32 21.88
CA GLU A 491 -11.30 -41.74 22.62
C GLU A 491 -11.75 -40.60 23.54
N ILE A 492 -12.67 -39.76 23.09
CA ILE A 492 -13.29 -38.72 23.93
C ILE A 492 -14.02 -39.36 25.09
N ASN A 493 -14.86 -40.39 24.83
CA ASN A 493 -15.59 -41.11 25.87
C ASN A 493 -14.63 -41.79 26.87
N LYS A 494 -13.49 -42.33 26.40
CA LYS A 494 -12.47 -42.96 27.24
C LYS A 494 -11.80 -41.93 28.17
N ILE A 495 -11.43 -40.78 27.67
CA ILE A 495 -10.88 -39.68 28.48
C ILE A 495 -11.90 -39.17 29.50
N ILE A 496 -13.16 -38.99 29.12
CA ILE A 496 -14.25 -38.60 30.02
C ILE A 496 -14.40 -39.64 31.13
N ALA A 497 -14.39 -40.94 30.80
CA ALA A 497 -14.51 -42.02 31.77
C ALA A 497 -13.33 -42.05 32.76
N GLU A 498 -12.08 -41.84 32.28
CA GLU A 498 -10.90 -41.75 33.13
C GLU A 498 -10.91 -40.51 34.06
N VAL A 499 -11.36 -39.35 33.57
CA VAL A 499 -11.50 -38.16 34.38
C VAL A 499 -12.59 -38.35 35.45
N MET A 500 -13.74 -38.88 35.06
CA MET A 500 -14.83 -39.22 36.01
C MET A 500 -14.38 -40.22 37.11
N LYS A 501 -13.61 -41.22 36.72
CA LYS A 501 -13.04 -42.18 37.66
C LYS A 501 -12.09 -41.48 38.66
N LYS A 502 -11.19 -40.62 38.20
CA LYS A 502 -10.29 -39.86 39.07
C LYS A 502 -11.04 -38.94 40.04
N ILE A 503 -12.10 -38.28 39.59
CA ILE A 503 -12.96 -37.46 40.45
C ILE A 503 -13.66 -38.32 41.50
N GLY A 504 -14.20 -39.49 41.07
CA GLY A 504 -14.82 -40.47 42.03
C GLY A 504 -13.84 -40.97 43.08
N ASP A 505 -12.64 -41.36 42.69
CA ASP A 505 -11.58 -41.80 43.62
C ASP A 505 -11.12 -40.65 44.58
N GLN A 506 -11.12 -39.40 44.16
CA GLN A 506 -10.83 -38.26 45.03
C GLN A 506 -11.94 -37.95 46.03
N LEU A 507 -13.21 -38.15 45.66
CA LEU A 507 -14.36 -37.94 46.53
C LEU A 507 -14.54 -39.07 47.56
N LEU A 508 -14.06 -40.27 47.26
CA LEU A 508 -14.11 -41.43 48.18
C LEU A 508 -12.94 -41.42 49.20
N ASN A 509 -11.90 -40.61 48.94
CA ASN A 509 -10.74 -40.49 49.81
C ASN A 509 -10.77 -39.20 50.69
N GLN A 510 -11.88 -38.47 50.71
CA GLN A 510 -12.24 -37.43 51.64
C GLN A 510 -13.25 -37.93 52.65
#